data_81e187cd4463841d677c2ab436d9e2e5
#
_entry.id   81e187cd4463841d677c2ab436d9e2e5
#
_cell.length_a   1.000
_cell.length_b   1.000
_cell.length_c   1.000
_cell.angle_alpha   90.00
_cell.angle_beta   90.00
_cell.angle_gamma   90.00
#
_symmetry.space_group_name_H-M   'P 1'
#
loop_
_entity.id
_entity.type
_entity.pdbx_description
1 polymer ?
#
loop_
_entity_poly.entity_id
_entity_poly.type
_entity_poly.pdbx_seq_one_letter_code
_entity_poly.pdbx_strand_id
1 'polypeptide(L)'
;MNIIKGNIVDVVNKRIYKGEIHFSNIIEKIIEKEVEENIYILPGLVNAHVHIESSMLSPLAFSKYAIKHGTVAVVTDPHEIANVCGEDGLNYMIENANNS
;
A
#
# COMPACT_ATOMS: atom_id res chain seq x y z
N MET A 1 -3.08 19.44 8.61
CA MET A 1 -2.52 19.28 7.24
C MET A 1 -1.03 18.99 7.33
N ASN A 2 -0.58 18.00 6.61
CA ASN A 2 0.82 17.63 6.54
C ASN A 2 1.42 18.05 5.20
N ILE A 3 2.73 18.29 5.17
CA ILE A 3 3.47 18.62 3.95
C ILE A 3 4.69 17.72 3.87
N ILE A 4 4.88 17.08 2.72
CA ILE A 4 6.10 16.35 2.40
C ILE A 4 6.73 16.98 1.15
N LYS A 5 8.07 17.07 1.14
CA LYS A 5 8.83 17.68 0.07
C LYS A 5 9.86 16.70 -0.48
N GLY A 6 10.12 16.77 -1.77
CA GLY A 6 11.11 15.91 -2.41
C GLY A 6 10.95 15.81 -3.92
N ASN A 7 11.51 14.74 -4.47
CA ASN A 7 11.36 14.40 -5.88
C ASN A 7 10.07 13.59 -6.06
N ILE A 8 9.07 14.18 -6.69
CA ILE A 8 7.76 13.56 -6.90
C ILE A 8 7.82 12.73 -8.17
N VAL A 9 7.54 11.43 -8.02
CA VAL A 9 7.50 10.48 -9.14
C VAL A 9 6.05 10.38 -9.63
N ASP A 10 5.77 11.07 -10.72
CA ASP A 10 4.46 11.05 -11.39
C ASP A 10 4.43 9.90 -12.40
N VAL A 11 3.87 8.77 -11.98
CA VAL A 11 3.82 7.56 -12.81
C VAL A 11 2.80 7.67 -13.95
N VAL A 12 1.83 8.56 -13.84
CA VAL A 12 0.81 8.77 -14.88
C VAL A 12 1.39 9.55 -16.05
N ASN A 13 2.08 10.67 -15.76
CA ASN A 13 2.68 11.53 -16.77
C ASN A 13 4.14 11.17 -17.08
N LYS A 14 4.69 10.13 -16.44
CA LYS A 14 6.05 9.61 -16.65
C LYS A 14 7.12 10.68 -16.47
N ARG A 15 7.03 11.47 -15.40
CA ARG A 15 8.01 12.50 -15.08
C ARG A 15 8.36 12.49 -13.60
N ILE A 16 9.56 12.98 -13.29
CA ILE A 16 10.03 13.21 -11.93
C ILE A 16 10.34 14.70 -11.81
N TYR A 17 9.82 15.34 -10.77
CA TYR A 17 10.04 16.76 -10.53
C TYR A 17 10.09 17.08 -9.04
N LYS A 18 10.76 18.15 -8.70
CA LYS A 18 10.80 18.64 -7.32
C LYS A 18 9.52 19.36 -6.95
N GLY A 19 9.03 19.12 -5.76
CA GLY A 19 7.80 19.73 -5.30
C GLY A 19 7.43 19.38 -3.88
N GLU A 20 6.23 19.79 -3.50
CA GLU A 20 5.64 19.47 -2.22
C GLU A 20 4.21 18.94 -2.38
N ILE A 21 3.85 18.01 -1.52
CA ILE A 21 2.51 17.43 -1.44
C ILE A 21 1.91 17.82 -0.11
N HIS A 22 0.74 18.44 -0.17
CA HIS A 22 -0.09 18.79 0.99
C HIS A 22 -1.17 17.75 1.15
N PHE A 23 -1.28 17.17 2.34
CA PHE A 23 -2.22 16.08 2.57
C PHE A 23 -2.74 16.05 4.01
N SER A 24 -3.92 15.48 4.17
CA SER A 24 -4.49 15.05 5.44
C SER A 24 -4.83 13.56 5.32
N ASN A 25 -6.08 13.19 5.25
CA ASN A 25 -6.53 11.84 4.90
C ASN A 25 -6.46 11.57 3.39
N ILE A 26 -6.39 12.63 2.61
CA ILE A 26 -6.26 12.61 1.15
C ILE A 26 -5.17 13.59 0.73
N ILE A 27 -4.67 13.44 -0.50
CA ILE A 27 -3.83 14.45 -1.13
C ILE A 27 -4.71 15.63 -1.51
N GLU A 28 -4.42 16.80 -0.96
CA GLU A 28 -5.18 18.01 -1.19
C GLU A 28 -4.59 18.86 -2.30
N LYS A 29 -3.25 18.90 -2.38
CA LYS A 29 -2.55 19.74 -3.33
C LYS A 29 -1.15 19.22 -3.62
N ILE A 30 -0.73 19.33 -4.86
CA ILE A 30 0.65 19.06 -5.31
C ILE A 30 1.17 20.33 -5.98
N ILE A 31 2.32 20.80 -5.53
CA ILE A 31 2.94 22.03 -6.03
C ILE A 31 4.32 21.70 -6.55
N GLU A 32 4.56 21.94 -7.84
CA GLU A 32 5.90 21.87 -8.44
C GLU A 32 6.68 23.12 -8.03
N LYS A 33 7.78 22.93 -7.33
CA LYS A 33 8.68 24.02 -6.90
C LYS A 33 10.04 23.45 -6.52
N GLU A 34 11.04 24.31 -6.48
CA GLU A 34 12.36 23.93 -5.96
C GLU A 34 12.26 23.61 -4.45
N VAL A 35 12.86 22.49 -4.07
CA VAL A 35 12.98 22.04 -2.68
C VAL A 35 14.38 21.48 -2.47
N GLU A 36 14.86 21.52 -1.23
CA GLU A 36 16.21 21.03 -0.87
C GLU A 36 16.23 19.53 -0.61
N GLU A 37 15.08 18.99 -0.19
CA GLU A 37 14.93 17.58 0.16
C GLU A 37 15.17 16.68 -1.07
N ASN A 38 16.01 15.66 -0.90
CA ASN A 38 16.40 14.74 -1.96
C ASN A 38 15.84 13.33 -1.75
N ILE A 39 14.69 13.22 -1.13
CA ILE A 39 13.93 11.97 -1.04
C ILE A 39 13.05 11.82 -2.27
N TYR A 40 12.68 10.59 -2.59
CA TYR A 40 11.72 10.30 -3.66
C TYR A 40 10.36 9.97 -3.05
N ILE A 41 9.32 10.58 -3.61
CA ILE A 41 7.92 10.39 -3.20
C ILE A 41 7.22 9.63 -4.31
N LEU A 42 6.82 8.39 -4.02
CA LEU A 42 6.19 7.48 -4.97
C LEU A 42 4.78 7.14 -4.51
N PRO A 43 3.88 6.76 -5.43
CA PRO A 43 2.66 6.04 -5.04
C PRO A 43 3.02 4.77 -4.28
N GLY A 44 2.17 4.36 -3.35
CA GLY A 44 2.32 3.09 -2.65
C GLY A 44 2.32 1.91 -3.62
N LEU A 45 3.06 0.86 -3.28
CA LEU A 45 3.21 -0.32 -4.12
C LEU A 45 2.02 -1.25 -4.00
N VAL A 46 1.65 -1.88 -5.10
CA VAL A 46 0.63 -2.94 -5.15
C VAL A 46 1.32 -4.28 -5.39
N ASN A 47 1.13 -5.22 -4.47
CA ASN A 47 1.55 -6.61 -4.69
C ASN A 47 0.43 -7.32 -5.44
N ALA A 48 0.66 -7.60 -6.71
CA ALA A 48 -0.36 -8.14 -7.62
C ALA A 48 -0.64 -9.63 -7.44
N HIS A 49 0.15 -10.34 -6.64
CA HIS A 49 -0.07 -11.77 -6.37
C HIS A 49 0.61 -12.18 -5.07
N VAL A 50 -0.18 -12.53 -4.07
CA VAL A 50 0.32 -12.99 -2.78
C VAL A 50 -0.62 -14.03 -2.17
N HIS A 51 -0.04 -14.96 -1.41
CA HIS A 51 -0.77 -15.91 -0.57
C HIS A 51 -0.50 -15.53 0.88
N ILE A 52 -1.39 -14.73 1.47
CA ILE A 52 -1.21 -14.22 2.84
C ILE A 52 -1.08 -15.36 3.85
N GLU A 53 -1.89 -16.40 3.71
CA GLU A 53 -1.86 -17.57 4.60
C GLU A 53 -0.51 -18.29 4.62
N SER A 54 0.24 -18.28 3.50
CA SER A 54 1.58 -18.86 3.42
C SER A 54 2.62 -18.12 4.27
N SER A 55 2.35 -16.87 4.63
CA SER A 55 3.20 -16.10 5.52
C SER A 55 3.01 -16.47 7.00
N MET A 56 2.04 -17.33 7.31
CA MET A 56 1.63 -17.70 8.67
C MET A 56 1.04 -16.53 9.45
N LEU A 57 0.57 -15.50 8.76
CA LEU A 57 -0.07 -14.32 9.34
C LEU A 57 -1.52 -14.21 8.88
N SER A 58 -2.36 -13.61 9.74
CA SER A 58 -3.69 -13.17 9.32
C SER A 58 -3.58 -11.96 8.39
N PRO A 59 -4.61 -11.64 7.57
CA PRO A 59 -4.60 -10.44 6.74
C PRO A 59 -4.32 -9.14 7.52
N LEU A 60 -4.92 -8.99 8.70
CA LEU A 60 -4.68 -7.82 9.55
C LEU A 60 -3.23 -7.73 10.03
N ALA A 61 -2.65 -8.84 10.47
CA ALA A 61 -1.25 -8.88 10.89
C ALA A 61 -0.31 -8.65 9.71
N PHE A 62 -0.59 -9.25 8.55
CA PHE A 62 0.17 -9.07 7.33
C PHE A 62 0.19 -7.60 6.90
N SER A 63 -0.95 -6.92 6.93
CA SER A 63 -1.07 -5.51 6.53
C SER A 63 -0.15 -4.60 7.34
N LYS A 64 -0.02 -4.85 8.65
CA LYS A 64 0.85 -4.07 9.55
C LYS A 64 2.32 -4.17 9.19
N TYR A 65 2.76 -5.29 8.65
CA TYR A 65 4.14 -5.46 8.16
C TYR A 65 4.30 -4.91 6.74
N ALA A 66 3.38 -5.22 5.85
CA ALA A 66 3.43 -4.83 4.45
C ALA A 66 3.50 -3.30 4.27
N ILE A 67 2.68 -2.55 5.02
CA ILE A 67 2.64 -1.09 4.93
C ILE A 67 3.99 -0.43 5.30
N LYS A 68 4.73 -1.01 6.22
CA LYS A 68 6.07 -0.51 6.61
C LYS A 68 7.10 -0.62 5.50
N HIS A 69 6.85 -1.49 4.53
CA HIS A 69 7.71 -1.71 3.37
C HIS A 69 7.16 -1.07 2.09
N GLY A 70 6.13 -0.24 2.21
CA GLY A 70 5.58 0.53 1.10
C GLY A 70 4.46 -0.16 0.33
N THR A 71 4.04 -1.36 0.70
CA THR A 71 2.92 -2.04 0.07
C THR A 71 1.60 -1.55 0.67
N VAL A 72 0.75 -0.95 -0.16
CA VAL A 72 -0.53 -0.35 0.25
C VAL A 72 -1.75 -1.15 -0.18
N ALA A 73 -1.58 -2.09 -1.12
CA ALA A 73 -2.63 -2.98 -1.56
C ALA A 73 -2.04 -4.31 -2.03
N VAL A 74 -2.82 -5.35 -1.95
CA VAL A 74 -2.45 -6.69 -2.43
C VAL A 74 -3.61 -7.32 -3.17
N VAL A 75 -3.29 -8.15 -4.16
CA VAL A 75 -4.22 -9.09 -4.77
C VAL A 75 -3.88 -10.46 -4.22
N THR A 76 -4.72 -10.99 -3.34
CA THR A 76 -4.47 -12.26 -2.67
C THR A 76 -5.36 -13.36 -3.21
N ASP A 77 -4.80 -14.56 -3.28
CA ASP A 77 -5.50 -15.79 -3.60
C ASP A 77 -5.39 -16.75 -2.42
N PRO A 78 -6.44 -16.88 -1.59
CA PRO A 78 -6.41 -17.69 -0.37
C PRO A 78 -6.74 -19.17 -0.62
N HIS A 79 -6.24 -19.75 -1.72
CA HIS A 79 -6.56 -21.12 -2.08
C HIS A 79 -5.96 -22.16 -1.12
N GLU A 80 -4.87 -21.86 -0.46
CA GLU A 80 -4.23 -22.78 0.48
C GLU A 80 -5.09 -23.00 1.72
N ILE A 81 -5.58 -21.92 2.33
CA ILE A 81 -6.49 -22.04 3.46
C ILE A 81 -7.85 -22.63 3.03
N ALA A 82 -8.29 -22.32 1.80
CA ALA A 82 -9.51 -22.91 1.26
C ALA A 82 -9.40 -24.42 1.09
N ASN A 83 -8.26 -24.94 0.69
CA ASN A 83 -8.00 -26.37 0.56
C ASN A 83 -8.06 -27.10 1.92
N VAL A 84 -7.70 -26.43 2.99
CA VAL A 84 -7.68 -27.01 4.35
C VAL A 84 -9.00 -26.80 5.09
N CYS A 85 -9.54 -25.59 5.02
CA CYS A 85 -10.69 -25.14 5.80
C CYS A 85 -11.95 -24.88 4.97
N GLY A 86 -11.86 -25.03 3.64
CA GLY A 86 -13.00 -24.80 2.75
C GLY A 86 -13.51 -23.35 2.78
N GLU A 87 -14.81 -23.19 2.66
CA GLU A 87 -15.49 -21.88 2.66
C GLU A 87 -15.26 -21.10 3.94
N ASP A 88 -15.18 -21.76 5.08
CA ASP A 88 -14.92 -21.13 6.38
C ASP A 88 -13.55 -20.42 6.38
N GLY A 89 -12.55 -21.02 5.73
CA GLY A 89 -11.24 -20.42 5.56
C GLY A 89 -11.29 -19.14 4.72
N LEU A 90 -12.03 -19.16 3.62
CA LEU A 90 -12.23 -17.98 2.77
C LEU A 90 -12.94 -16.86 3.53
N ASN A 91 -14.01 -17.18 4.23
CA ASN A 91 -14.77 -16.20 5.01
C ASN A 91 -13.91 -15.57 6.11
N TYR A 92 -13.09 -16.39 6.80
CA TYR A 92 -12.12 -15.87 7.76
C TYR A 92 -11.18 -14.84 7.16
N MET A 93 -10.60 -15.12 5.99
CA MET A 93 -9.67 -14.23 5.32
C MET A 93 -10.34 -12.91 4.94
N ILE A 94 -11.56 -12.96 4.42
CA ILE A 94 -12.32 -11.76 4.02
C ILE A 94 -12.69 -10.92 5.25
N GLU A 95 -13.25 -11.53 6.27
CA GLU A 95 -13.67 -10.82 7.49
C GLU A 95 -12.49 -10.19 8.22
N ASN A 96 -11.39 -10.92 8.34
CA ASN A 96 -10.19 -10.40 9.00
C ASN A 96 -9.56 -9.25 8.18
N ALA A 97 -9.53 -9.37 6.85
CA ALA A 97 -9.00 -8.31 5.98
C ALA A 97 -9.81 -7.01 6.09
N ASN A 98 -11.13 -7.10 6.25
CA ASN A 98 -12.00 -5.93 6.39
C ASN A 98 -11.73 -5.12 7.66
N ASN A 99 -10.98 -5.66 8.60
CA ASN A 99 -10.55 -4.96 9.82
C ASN A 99 -9.15 -4.32 9.71
N SER A 100 -8.52 -4.44 8.55
CA SER A 100 -7.17 -3.92 8.31
C SER A 100 -7.15 -2.46 7.80
#